data_3e39ea94c6762c9a7271120a203f9982
#
_entry.id   3e39ea94c6762c9a7271120a203f9982
#
_cell.length_a   1.000
_cell.length_b   1.000
_cell.length_c   1.000
_cell.angle_alpha   90.00
_cell.angle_beta   90.00
_cell.angle_gamma   90.00
#
_symmetry.space_group_name_H-M   'P 1'
#
loop_
_entity.id
_entity.type
_entity.pdbx_description
1 polymer ?
#
loop_
_entity_poly.entity_id
_entity_poly.type
_entity_poly.pdbx_seq_one_letter_code
_entity_poly.pdbx_strand_id
1 'polypeptide(L)'
;MSPVKLDASSAKRTPYVADLLYVTSDGKLTLDPQTNGPYDNTPIAICVIPEVIENFKNGDNSAGAVRTARFVSLNYMNYTTPTTGNKDTQTMYFGNSGVTIGNVKGGTDKTSYIGGKWNTQKCLHACTKENKDLTNGVTNNSGTGYCAPACCCVAYSTPGTKQGDWYLPMPGELYQIYANKAAINEKRTTIKGSGFSESYDYWSSREESRYGGCSILFGIGIISAYNKGNSCCVLGLLALEV
;
A
#
# COMPACT_ATOMS: atom_id res chain seq x y z
N MET A 1 2.31 -6.88 11.98
CA MET A 1 2.83 -5.49 11.80
C MET A 1 2.01 -4.58 12.68
N SER A 2 2.62 -3.90 13.65
CA SER A 2 1.95 -2.85 14.42
C SER A 2 1.81 -1.59 13.56
N PRO A 3 0.78 -0.73 13.76
CA PRO A 3 0.69 0.54 13.05
C PRO A 3 1.85 1.45 13.47
N VAL A 4 2.30 2.26 12.53
CA VAL A 4 3.25 3.35 12.80
C VAL A 4 2.48 4.47 13.49
N LYS A 5 3.14 5.24 14.36
CA LYS A 5 2.48 6.33 15.11
C LYS A 5 2.82 7.68 14.51
N LEU A 6 1.83 8.58 14.51
CA LEU A 6 2.06 10.00 14.26
C LEU A 6 2.82 10.63 15.44
N ASP A 7 3.54 11.72 15.16
CA ASP A 7 4.08 12.56 16.21
C ASP A 7 2.95 13.13 17.09
N ALA A 8 3.20 13.23 18.40
CA ALA A 8 2.19 13.65 19.37
C ALA A 8 1.60 15.05 19.09
N SER A 9 2.34 15.93 18.40
CA SER A 9 1.83 17.24 17.97
C SER A 9 0.76 17.13 16.89
N SER A 10 0.90 16.15 15.98
CA SER A 10 -0.04 15.89 14.87
C SER A 10 -1.16 14.94 15.24
N ALA A 11 -1.01 14.15 16.31
CA ALA A 11 -2.05 13.24 16.81
C ALA A 11 -3.28 13.95 17.38
N LYS A 12 -3.31 15.31 17.35
CA LYS A 12 -4.41 16.12 17.88
C LYS A 12 -5.61 16.26 16.92
N ARG A 13 -5.47 15.82 15.68
CA ARG A 13 -6.54 15.86 14.68
C ARG A 13 -6.61 14.58 13.86
N THR A 14 -7.82 14.20 13.50
CA THR A 14 -8.02 13.18 12.47
C THR A 14 -7.58 13.73 11.11
N PRO A 15 -6.80 13.01 10.31
CA PRO A 15 -6.47 13.45 8.96
C PRO A 15 -7.72 13.51 8.07
N TYR A 16 -7.66 14.31 7.01
CA TYR A 16 -8.65 14.35 5.95
C TYR A 16 -8.14 13.65 4.69
N VAL A 17 -9.07 13.25 3.81
CA VAL A 17 -8.69 12.77 2.46
C VAL A 17 -7.84 13.83 1.76
N ALA A 18 -6.77 13.38 1.11
CA ALA A 18 -5.75 14.19 0.46
C ALA A 18 -4.84 15.02 1.39
N ASP A 19 -4.91 14.86 2.72
CA ASP A 19 -3.87 15.38 3.61
C ASP A 19 -2.51 14.74 3.27
N LEU A 20 -1.46 15.56 3.33
CA LEU A 20 -0.10 15.12 3.10
C LEU A 20 0.56 14.67 4.40
N LEU A 21 1.37 13.63 4.30
CA LEU A 21 2.17 13.12 5.39
C LEU A 21 3.62 13.55 5.20
N TYR A 22 4.19 14.16 6.21
CA TYR A 22 5.56 14.69 6.23
C TYR A 22 6.42 13.97 7.27
N VAL A 23 7.70 14.28 7.25
CA VAL A 23 8.68 13.77 8.22
C VAL A 23 9.29 14.96 8.97
N THR A 24 9.31 14.88 10.30
CA THR A 24 9.96 15.87 11.17
C THR A 24 11.48 15.74 11.08
N SER A 25 12.21 16.73 11.60
CA SER A 25 13.68 16.73 11.64
C SER A 25 14.26 15.55 12.44
N ASP A 26 13.52 15.03 13.41
CA ASP A 26 13.89 13.86 14.22
C ASP A 26 13.35 12.53 13.65
N GLY A 27 12.82 12.55 12.42
CA GLY A 27 12.40 11.35 11.69
C GLY A 27 11.02 10.80 12.05
N LYS A 28 10.20 11.56 12.77
CA LYS A 28 8.82 11.16 13.07
C LYS A 28 7.86 11.57 11.96
N LEU A 29 6.68 10.95 11.94
CA LEU A 29 5.64 11.26 10.96
C LEU A 29 4.68 12.32 11.50
N THR A 30 4.32 13.29 10.65
CA THR A 30 3.46 14.42 11.00
C THR A 30 2.54 14.82 9.85
N LEU A 31 1.39 15.41 10.17
CA LEU A 31 0.47 15.99 9.19
C LEU A 31 0.80 17.47 8.91
N ASP A 32 1.71 18.07 9.67
CA ASP A 32 2.07 19.47 9.55
C ASP A 32 3.29 19.63 8.64
N PRO A 33 3.24 20.59 7.67
CA PRO A 33 4.41 20.89 6.84
C PRO A 33 5.61 21.30 7.69
N GLN A 34 6.78 20.80 7.33
CA GLN A 34 8.03 21.06 8.06
C GLN A 34 8.84 22.12 7.33
N THR A 35 9.33 23.13 8.03
CA THR A 35 10.03 24.28 7.44
C THR A 35 11.52 24.40 7.79
N ASN A 36 12.03 23.54 8.68
CA ASN A 36 13.41 23.64 9.16
C ASN A 36 14.01 22.25 9.42
N GLY A 37 14.36 21.52 8.38
CA GLY A 37 14.98 20.21 8.57
C GLY A 37 15.39 19.52 7.27
N PRO A 38 16.07 18.38 7.34
CA PRO A 38 16.56 17.66 6.16
C PRO A 38 15.44 17.14 5.24
N TYR A 39 14.19 17.18 5.71
CA TYR A 39 13.01 16.71 4.98
C TYR A 39 11.99 17.82 4.72
N ASP A 40 12.46 19.07 4.68
CA ASP A 40 11.63 20.27 4.51
C ASP A 40 10.59 20.14 3.40
N ASN A 41 9.31 20.30 3.78
CA ASN A 41 8.17 20.31 2.88
C ASN A 41 8.11 19.14 1.87
N THR A 42 8.86 18.05 2.13
CA THR A 42 8.82 16.87 1.27
C THR A 42 7.83 15.87 1.82
N PRO A 43 6.62 15.78 1.26
CA PRO A 43 5.65 14.79 1.68
C PRO A 43 6.08 13.40 1.22
N ILE A 44 5.70 12.37 2.00
CA ILE A 44 6.01 10.97 1.71
C ILE A 44 4.77 10.17 1.29
N ALA A 45 3.57 10.63 1.66
CA ALA A 45 2.32 9.94 1.39
C ALA A 45 1.12 10.89 1.37
N ILE A 46 -0.02 10.38 0.89
CA ILE A 46 -1.30 11.10 0.85
C ILE A 46 -2.36 10.28 1.57
N CYS A 47 -3.14 10.91 2.46
CA CYS A 47 -4.25 10.27 3.14
C CYS A 47 -5.36 9.87 2.17
N VAL A 48 -5.80 8.62 2.25
CA VAL A 48 -6.88 8.06 1.41
C VAL A 48 -8.07 7.59 2.22
N ILE A 49 -7.86 7.16 3.46
CA ILE A 49 -8.90 6.78 4.41
C ILE A 49 -8.56 7.44 5.75
N PRO A 50 -9.32 8.46 6.15
CA PRO A 50 -9.03 9.24 7.35
C PRO A 50 -9.10 8.45 8.64
N GLU A 51 -10.03 7.49 8.73
CA GLU A 51 -10.23 6.70 9.94
C GLU A 51 -10.70 5.29 9.62
N VAL A 52 -10.03 4.32 10.22
CA VAL A 52 -10.43 2.91 10.27
C VAL A 52 -10.29 2.44 11.71
N ILE A 53 -11.33 1.86 12.26
CA ILE A 53 -11.26 1.23 13.59
C ILE A 53 -10.78 -0.21 13.41
N GLU A 54 -9.57 -0.49 13.86
CA GLU A 54 -8.98 -1.83 13.81
C GLU A 54 -8.97 -2.44 15.21
N ASN A 55 -9.58 -3.60 15.33
CA ASN A 55 -9.40 -4.45 16.51
C ASN A 55 -8.15 -5.30 16.28
N PHE A 56 -6.99 -4.85 16.76
CA PHE A 56 -5.78 -5.68 16.80
C PHE A 56 -5.95 -6.77 17.86
N LYS A 57 -6.55 -7.90 17.46
CA LYS A 57 -6.62 -9.07 18.31
C LYS A 57 -5.36 -9.91 18.13
N ASN A 58 -4.46 -9.84 19.05
CA ASN A 58 -3.50 -10.91 19.30
C ASN A 58 -4.20 -12.03 20.10
N GLY A 59 -5.28 -12.59 19.58
CA GLY A 59 -5.98 -13.69 20.24
C GLY A 59 -6.68 -13.33 21.57
N ASP A 60 -6.54 -12.12 22.06
CA ASP A 60 -7.15 -11.60 23.29
C ASP A 60 -8.12 -10.47 22.95
N ASN A 61 -9.37 -10.62 23.36
CA ASN A 61 -10.45 -9.66 23.12
C ASN A 61 -10.36 -8.38 23.99
N SER A 62 -9.31 -8.21 24.74
CA SER A 62 -9.12 -7.13 25.72
C SER A 62 -8.34 -5.93 25.19
N ALA A 63 -7.69 -6.01 24.03
CA ALA A 63 -7.01 -4.86 23.43
C ALA A 63 -8.05 -3.92 22.79
N GLY A 64 -8.10 -2.68 23.27
CA GLY A 64 -9.01 -1.65 22.77
C GLY A 64 -8.90 -1.43 21.27
N ALA A 65 -9.98 -0.93 20.66
CA ALA A 65 -9.99 -0.56 19.25
C ALA A 65 -8.96 0.55 19.00
N VAL A 66 -8.06 0.31 18.04
CA VAL A 66 -7.06 1.30 17.62
C VAL A 66 -7.61 2.03 16.40
N ARG A 67 -7.60 3.36 16.46
CA ARG A 67 -7.92 4.19 15.30
C ARG A 67 -6.71 4.32 14.42
N THR A 68 -6.89 4.06 13.14
CA THR A 68 -5.82 4.16 12.16
C THR A 68 -6.31 4.91 10.93
N ALA A 69 -5.41 5.65 10.29
CA ALA A 69 -5.63 6.22 8.96
C ALA A 69 -4.82 5.46 7.92
N ARG A 70 -5.21 5.55 6.64
CA ARG A 70 -4.49 4.95 5.51
C ARG A 70 -3.91 6.04 4.63
N PHE A 71 -2.62 5.90 4.35
CA PHE A 71 -1.88 6.81 3.48
C PHE A 71 -1.31 6.02 2.31
N VAL A 72 -1.55 6.50 1.08
CA VAL A 72 -0.99 5.92 -0.14
C VAL A 72 0.39 6.50 -0.42
N SER A 73 1.30 5.66 -0.90
CA SER A 73 2.63 6.08 -1.34
C SER A 73 2.56 7.09 -2.50
N LEU A 74 3.49 8.04 -2.53
CA LEU A 74 3.64 8.98 -3.65
C LEU A 74 4.26 8.34 -4.89
N ASN A 75 5.02 7.26 -4.69
CA ASN A 75 5.68 6.53 -5.76
C ASN A 75 4.95 5.21 -6.03
N TYR A 76 5.05 4.74 -7.27
CA TYR A 76 4.67 3.37 -7.60
C TYR A 76 5.68 2.39 -7.02
N MET A 77 5.20 1.25 -6.56
CA MET A 77 6.07 0.14 -6.15
C MET A 77 6.76 -0.45 -7.37
N ASN A 78 8.03 -0.82 -7.21
CA ASN A 78 8.85 -1.22 -8.33
C ASN A 78 9.85 -2.30 -7.90
N TYR A 79 10.09 -3.27 -8.77
CA TYR A 79 11.07 -4.34 -8.54
C TYR A 79 12.52 -3.92 -8.82
N THR A 80 12.76 -2.90 -9.64
CA THR A 80 14.13 -2.38 -9.92
C THR A 80 14.61 -1.40 -8.86
N THR A 81 13.68 -0.70 -8.20
CA THR A 81 13.95 0.22 -7.08
C THR A 81 13.04 -0.08 -5.90
N PRO A 82 13.15 -1.29 -5.30
CA PRO A 82 12.15 -1.76 -4.34
C PRO A 82 12.06 -0.88 -3.08
N THR A 83 13.17 -0.27 -2.66
CA THR A 83 13.21 0.53 -1.45
C THR A 83 12.69 1.95 -1.64
N THR A 84 12.74 2.51 -2.82
CA THR A 84 12.38 3.91 -3.09
C THR A 84 11.17 4.07 -4.01
N GLY A 85 10.76 3.00 -4.70
CA GLY A 85 9.72 3.05 -5.71
C GLY A 85 10.10 3.90 -6.93
N ASN A 86 9.17 4.11 -7.85
CA ASN A 86 9.35 4.93 -9.03
C ASN A 86 8.22 5.96 -9.14
N LYS A 87 8.56 7.18 -9.59
CA LYS A 87 7.57 8.23 -9.86
C LYS A 87 6.72 7.93 -11.11
N ASP A 88 7.31 7.25 -12.07
CA ASP A 88 6.68 6.89 -13.34
C ASP A 88 5.93 5.57 -13.21
N THR A 89 4.88 5.42 -13.99
CA THR A 89 4.06 4.22 -14.01
C THR A 89 4.89 3.01 -14.39
N GLN A 90 4.90 2.00 -13.53
CA GLN A 90 5.47 0.70 -13.82
C GLN A 90 4.50 -0.40 -13.43
N THR A 91 4.47 -1.43 -14.24
CA THR A 91 3.61 -2.59 -14.03
C THR A 91 4.43 -3.82 -13.66
N MET A 92 3.83 -4.74 -12.91
CA MET A 92 4.42 -6.01 -12.55
C MET A 92 3.38 -7.13 -12.51
N TYR A 93 3.84 -8.37 -12.65
CA TYR A 93 3.00 -9.55 -12.49
C TYR A 93 2.61 -9.74 -11.01
N PHE A 94 1.41 -10.29 -10.78
CA PHE A 94 0.99 -10.64 -9.42
C PHE A 94 1.86 -11.76 -8.83
N GLY A 95 2.17 -12.76 -9.66
CA GLY A 95 2.96 -13.92 -9.26
C GLY A 95 2.75 -15.08 -10.22
N ASN A 96 3.21 -16.28 -9.81
CA ASN A 96 3.05 -17.48 -10.63
C ASN A 96 1.59 -17.86 -10.82
N SER A 97 1.14 -17.88 -12.08
CA SER A 97 -0.14 -18.48 -12.47
C SER A 97 -0.11 -19.98 -12.21
N GLY A 98 -1.17 -20.50 -11.63
CA GLY A 98 -1.27 -21.91 -11.25
C GLY A 98 -0.89 -22.23 -9.79
N VAL A 99 -0.35 -21.26 -9.06
CA VAL A 99 0.04 -21.40 -7.63
C VAL A 99 -0.94 -20.68 -6.73
N THR A 100 -1.40 -21.35 -5.66
CA THR A 100 -2.28 -20.76 -4.65
C THR A 100 -1.46 -20.18 -3.50
N ILE A 101 -1.71 -18.91 -3.19
CA ILE A 101 -1.11 -18.19 -2.05
C ILE A 101 -2.02 -18.32 -0.81
N GLY A 102 -3.33 -18.31 -1.01
CA GLY A 102 -4.34 -18.41 0.05
C GLY A 102 -4.64 -17.11 0.78
N ASN A 103 -4.35 -15.96 0.18
CA ASN A 103 -4.62 -14.63 0.73
C ASN A 103 -5.98 -14.10 0.25
N VAL A 104 -7.04 -14.67 0.77
CA VAL A 104 -8.42 -14.47 0.28
C VAL A 104 -9.28 -13.55 1.16
N LYS A 105 -8.71 -12.86 2.16
CA LYS A 105 -9.49 -11.92 3.00
C LYS A 105 -9.99 -10.73 2.19
N GLY A 106 -11.19 -10.27 2.55
CA GLY A 106 -11.75 -9.02 2.08
C GLY A 106 -12.63 -9.08 0.84
N GLY A 107 -12.74 -10.24 0.18
CA GLY A 107 -13.60 -10.37 -1.01
C GLY A 107 -13.32 -9.30 -2.08
N THR A 108 -14.27 -9.08 -2.95
CA THR A 108 -14.34 -7.96 -3.90
C THR A 108 -15.17 -6.79 -3.33
N ASP A 109 -15.45 -6.83 -2.02
CA ASP A 109 -16.25 -5.81 -1.35
C ASP A 109 -15.47 -4.48 -1.30
N LYS A 110 -16.09 -3.45 -1.87
CA LYS A 110 -15.56 -2.08 -1.92
C LYS A 110 -15.54 -1.41 -0.56
N THR A 111 -16.25 -1.94 0.42
CA THR A 111 -16.38 -1.38 1.78
C THR A 111 -15.48 -2.04 2.81
N SER A 112 -14.79 -3.11 2.45
CA SER A 112 -13.89 -3.82 3.36
C SER A 112 -12.48 -3.19 3.35
N TYR A 113 -12.10 -2.55 4.46
CA TYR A 113 -10.84 -1.81 4.62
C TYR A 113 -9.83 -2.50 5.54
N ILE A 114 -10.11 -3.72 5.94
CA ILE A 114 -9.29 -4.46 6.89
C ILE A 114 -8.86 -5.79 6.26
N GLY A 115 -7.56 -5.97 6.13
CA GLY A 115 -7.03 -7.23 5.60
C GLY A 115 -5.85 -7.11 4.66
N GLY A 116 -5.54 -5.91 4.13
CA GLY A 116 -4.39 -5.71 3.25
C GLY A 116 -3.08 -6.12 3.90
N LYS A 117 -2.85 -5.73 5.15
CA LYS A 117 -1.69 -6.17 5.95
C LYS A 117 -1.62 -7.69 6.10
N TRP A 118 -2.75 -8.33 6.45
CA TRP A 118 -2.82 -9.78 6.62
C TRP A 118 -2.56 -10.51 5.30
N ASN A 119 -3.19 -10.06 4.20
CA ASN A 119 -2.97 -10.63 2.88
C ASN A 119 -1.50 -10.48 2.46
N THR A 120 -0.90 -9.31 2.69
CA THR A 120 0.52 -9.06 2.42
C THR A 120 1.41 -10.03 3.19
N GLN A 121 1.15 -10.26 4.49
CA GLN A 121 1.88 -11.24 5.28
C GLN A 121 1.74 -12.68 4.75
N LYS A 122 0.56 -13.06 4.26
CA LYS A 122 0.35 -14.37 3.62
C LYS A 122 1.16 -14.49 2.33
N CYS A 123 1.21 -13.44 1.52
CA CYS A 123 2.08 -13.39 0.33
C CYS A 123 3.55 -13.58 0.70
N LEU A 124 4.04 -12.87 1.73
CA LEU A 124 5.41 -12.99 2.20
C LEU A 124 5.71 -14.39 2.74
N HIS A 125 4.79 -14.98 3.50
CA HIS A 125 4.96 -16.34 4.01
C HIS A 125 5.06 -17.35 2.86
N ALA A 126 4.26 -17.19 1.81
CA ALA A 126 4.36 -18.03 0.61
C ALA A 126 5.72 -17.84 -0.10
N CYS A 127 6.23 -16.60 -0.18
CA CYS A 127 7.55 -16.31 -0.74
C CYS A 127 8.67 -16.97 0.07
N THR A 128 8.65 -16.85 1.40
CA THR A 128 9.71 -17.39 2.28
C THR A 128 9.70 -18.91 2.34
N LYS A 129 8.53 -19.55 2.29
CA LYS A 129 8.40 -21.03 2.28
C LYS A 129 9.10 -21.67 1.09
N GLU A 130 9.22 -20.95 -0.02
CA GLU A 130 9.90 -21.41 -1.24
C GLU A 130 11.39 -21.02 -1.28
N ASN A 131 12.00 -20.65 -0.13
CA ASN A 131 13.39 -20.19 -0.03
C ASN A 131 13.75 -19.01 -0.96
N LYS A 132 12.77 -18.17 -1.28
CA LYS A 132 13.00 -16.97 -2.09
C LYS A 132 13.21 -15.80 -1.18
N ASP A 133 14.39 -15.21 -1.23
CA ASP A 133 14.73 -13.96 -0.58
C ASP A 133 13.71 -12.88 -1.02
N LEU A 134 13.18 -12.13 -0.07
CA LEU A 134 12.27 -11.02 -0.33
C LEU A 134 12.88 -9.99 -1.30
N THR A 135 14.21 -9.84 -1.27
CA THR A 135 14.95 -8.98 -2.19
C THR A 135 15.10 -9.61 -3.58
N ASN A 136 15.22 -10.92 -3.69
CA ASN A 136 15.33 -11.66 -4.95
C ASN A 136 13.96 -12.05 -5.54
N GLY A 137 12.92 -12.19 -4.72
CA GLY A 137 11.53 -12.37 -5.18
C GLY A 137 11.00 -11.19 -5.98
N VAL A 138 11.62 -10.02 -5.80
CA VAL A 138 11.29 -8.77 -6.48
C VAL A 138 11.95 -8.66 -7.85
N THR A 139 13.04 -9.38 -8.11
CA THR A 139 13.86 -9.20 -9.33
C THR A 139 13.30 -9.87 -10.58
N ASN A 140 12.17 -10.56 -10.51
CA ASN A 140 11.73 -11.37 -11.62
C ASN A 140 10.42 -10.89 -12.25
N ASN A 141 10.57 -10.04 -13.28
CA ASN A 141 9.49 -9.68 -14.18
C ASN A 141 8.96 -10.88 -15.01
N SER A 142 9.54 -12.07 -14.84
CA SER A 142 9.18 -13.29 -15.57
C SER A 142 8.12 -14.15 -14.87
N GLY A 143 7.46 -13.63 -13.83
CA GLY A 143 6.37 -14.32 -13.15
C GLY A 143 6.78 -15.48 -12.24
N THR A 144 8.07 -15.65 -11.96
CA THR A 144 8.59 -16.74 -11.10
C THR A 144 8.61 -16.41 -9.60
N GLY A 145 8.16 -15.21 -9.22
CA GLY A 145 8.01 -14.79 -7.82
C GLY A 145 6.59 -15.00 -7.30
N TYR A 146 6.46 -15.40 -6.05
CA TYR A 146 5.16 -15.44 -5.36
C TYR A 146 4.81 -14.04 -4.89
N CYS A 147 3.78 -13.42 -5.49
CA CYS A 147 3.26 -12.11 -5.09
C CYS A 147 4.31 -10.98 -5.06
N ALA A 148 4.96 -10.72 -6.18
CA ALA A 148 5.91 -9.62 -6.32
C ALA A 148 5.37 -8.25 -5.83
N PRO A 149 4.09 -7.88 -6.05
CA PRO A 149 3.51 -6.65 -5.52
C PRO A 149 3.61 -6.50 -4.01
N ALA A 150 3.32 -7.57 -3.26
CA ALA A 150 3.42 -7.55 -1.80
C ALA A 150 4.87 -7.41 -1.32
N CYS A 151 5.80 -8.11 -1.98
CA CYS A 151 7.24 -8.00 -1.68
C CYS A 151 7.76 -6.58 -1.93
N CYS A 152 7.36 -5.95 -3.03
CA CYS A 152 7.72 -4.56 -3.33
C CYS A 152 7.19 -3.58 -2.29
N CYS A 153 5.93 -3.74 -1.86
CA CYS A 153 5.37 -2.89 -0.80
C CYS A 153 6.15 -3.03 0.50
N VAL A 154 6.51 -4.25 0.90
CA VAL A 154 7.26 -4.49 2.16
C VAL A 154 8.70 -4.00 2.07
N ALA A 155 9.33 -4.09 0.91
CA ALA A 155 10.68 -3.58 0.69
C ALA A 155 10.75 -2.05 0.65
N TYR A 156 9.63 -1.39 0.32
CA TYR A 156 9.57 0.06 0.20
C TYR A 156 9.75 0.75 1.56
N SER A 157 10.48 1.85 1.56
CA SER A 157 10.65 2.71 2.72
C SER A 157 10.84 4.17 2.29
N THR A 158 10.50 5.07 3.17
CA THR A 158 10.71 6.52 3.03
C THR A 158 11.34 7.03 4.32
N PRO A 159 11.89 8.23 4.35
CA PRO A 159 12.23 8.86 5.64
C PRO A 159 11.05 8.75 6.61
N GLY A 160 11.33 8.44 7.87
CA GLY A 160 10.29 8.23 8.90
C GLY A 160 9.57 6.88 8.85
N THR A 161 9.80 6.04 7.82
CA THR A 161 9.29 4.67 7.73
C THR A 161 10.42 3.67 7.49
N LYS A 162 10.14 2.41 7.71
CA LYS A 162 11.09 1.31 7.48
C LYS A 162 10.46 0.21 6.63
N GLN A 163 11.26 -0.69 6.15
CA GLN A 163 10.78 -1.90 5.49
C GLN A 163 9.81 -2.66 6.40
N GLY A 164 8.70 -3.10 5.84
CA GLY A 164 7.62 -3.76 6.56
C GLY A 164 6.52 -2.83 7.08
N ASP A 165 6.67 -1.51 7.05
CA ASP A 165 5.61 -0.57 7.42
C ASP A 165 4.53 -0.45 6.32
N TRP A 166 4.95 -0.61 5.07
CA TRP A 166 4.08 -0.53 3.90
C TRP A 166 3.53 -1.90 3.51
N TYR A 167 2.33 -1.93 2.97
CA TYR A 167 1.66 -3.16 2.56
C TYR A 167 0.85 -2.97 1.27
N LEU A 168 0.55 -4.06 0.59
CA LEU A 168 -0.29 -4.07 -0.60
C LEU A 168 -1.77 -3.91 -0.19
N PRO A 169 -2.49 -2.91 -0.73
CA PRO A 169 -3.88 -2.65 -0.34
C PRO A 169 -4.80 -3.82 -0.71
N MET A 170 -5.81 -4.06 0.12
CA MET A 170 -6.91 -4.93 -0.26
C MET A 170 -7.86 -4.23 -1.26
N PRO A 171 -8.79 -4.95 -1.90
CA PRO A 171 -9.68 -4.36 -2.90
C PRO A 171 -10.46 -3.13 -2.41
N GLY A 172 -11.01 -3.16 -1.19
CA GLY A 172 -11.75 -2.05 -0.61
C GLY A 172 -10.86 -0.83 -0.32
N GLU A 173 -9.65 -1.05 0.19
CA GLU A 173 -8.65 0.02 0.41
C GLU A 173 -8.24 0.65 -0.93
N LEU A 174 -7.96 -0.18 -1.94
CA LEU A 174 -7.60 0.28 -3.28
C LEU A 174 -8.76 1.03 -3.96
N TYR A 175 -10.00 0.58 -3.72
CA TYR A 175 -11.20 1.28 -4.20
C TYR A 175 -11.33 2.69 -3.58
N GLN A 176 -10.92 2.89 -2.33
CA GLN A 176 -10.94 4.22 -1.72
C GLN A 176 -9.93 5.17 -2.37
N ILE A 177 -8.77 4.67 -2.83
CA ILE A 177 -7.84 5.48 -3.62
C ILE A 177 -8.52 5.89 -4.94
N TYR A 178 -9.20 4.97 -5.61
CA TYR A 178 -9.97 5.26 -6.82
C TYR A 178 -11.12 6.26 -6.55
N ALA A 179 -11.93 6.03 -5.54
CA ALA A 179 -13.09 6.87 -5.22
C ALA A 179 -12.69 8.32 -4.90
N ASN A 180 -11.51 8.52 -4.32
CA ASN A 180 -10.97 9.82 -3.98
C ASN A 180 -9.90 10.31 -4.97
N LYS A 181 -9.78 9.67 -6.15
CA LYS A 181 -8.68 9.90 -7.10
C LYS A 181 -8.54 11.36 -7.54
N ALA A 182 -9.65 12.11 -7.66
CA ALA A 182 -9.61 13.50 -8.07
C ALA A 182 -8.80 14.35 -7.08
N ALA A 183 -9.13 14.31 -5.80
CA ALA A 183 -8.43 15.06 -4.76
C ALA A 183 -6.99 14.55 -4.57
N ILE A 184 -6.78 13.24 -4.62
CA ILE A 184 -5.44 12.62 -4.48
C ILE A 184 -4.55 13.01 -5.67
N ASN A 185 -5.06 12.94 -6.90
CA ASN A 185 -4.30 13.27 -8.10
C ASN A 185 -4.00 14.76 -8.19
N GLU A 186 -4.89 15.65 -7.75
CA GLU A 186 -4.61 17.08 -7.63
C GLU A 186 -3.38 17.32 -6.74
N LYS A 187 -3.37 16.75 -5.54
CA LYS A 187 -2.22 16.86 -4.62
C LYS A 187 -0.95 16.24 -5.19
N ARG A 188 -1.07 15.02 -5.74
CA ARG A 188 0.10 14.33 -6.31
C ARG A 188 0.68 15.09 -7.50
N THR A 189 -0.14 15.66 -8.37
CA THR A 189 0.31 16.47 -9.51
C THR A 189 1.13 17.67 -9.05
N THR A 190 0.69 18.33 -7.98
CA THR A 190 1.44 19.46 -7.38
C THR A 190 2.83 19.04 -6.87
N ILE A 191 2.97 17.80 -6.35
CA ILE A 191 4.20 17.33 -5.71
C ILE A 191 5.11 16.59 -6.69
N LYS A 192 4.53 15.76 -7.56
CA LYS A 192 5.25 14.83 -8.45
C LYS A 192 5.15 15.18 -9.93
N GLY A 193 4.35 16.18 -10.30
CA GLY A 193 4.10 16.58 -11.68
C GLY A 193 3.08 15.74 -12.43
N SER A 194 2.59 14.65 -11.84
CA SER A 194 1.55 13.77 -12.45
C SER A 194 0.70 13.09 -11.41
N GLY A 195 -0.58 12.84 -11.71
CA GLY A 195 -1.46 11.99 -10.93
C GLY A 195 -1.14 10.50 -11.07
N PHE A 196 -1.87 9.66 -10.37
CA PHE A 196 -1.87 8.22 -10.65
C PHE A 196 -2.58 7.96 -11.98
N SER A 197 -2.01 7.06 -12.78
CA SER A 197 -2.55 6.74 -14.10
C SER A 197 -3.93 6.09 -14.01
N GLU A 198 -4.86 6.57 -14.81
CA GLU A 198 -6.20 5.97 -14.96
C GLU A 198 -6.28 4.91 -16.05
N SER A 199 -5.21 4.77 -16.85
CA SER A 199 -5.18 3.83 -17.99
C SER A 199 -4.76 2.41 -17.60
N TYR A 200 -4.41 2.17 -16.34
CA TYR A 200 -3.91 0.88 -15.88
C TYR A 200 -4.79 0.26 -14.80
N ASP A 201 -4.72 -1.06 -14.74
CA ASP A 201 -5.14 -1.85 -13.60
C ASP A 201 -4.12 -1.74 -12.46
N TYR A 202 -4.62 -1.85 -11.24
CA TYR A 202 -3.81 -1.84 -10.03
C TYR A 202 -4.04 -3.12 -9.24
N TRP A 203 -2.97 -3.80 -8.88
CA TRP A 203 -3.05 -5.00 -8.06
C TRP A 203 -3.51 -4.68 -6.64
N SER A 204 -4.42 -5.49 -6.14
CA SER A 204 -4.73 -5.58 -4.72
C SER A 204 -4.03 -6.78 -4.08
N SER A 205 -4.06 -6.86 -2.75
CA SER A 205 -3.46 -7.97 -2.00
C SER A 205 -4.27 -9.27 -2.03
N ARG A 206 -5.45 -9.28 -2.67
CA ARG A 206 -6.31 -10.45 -2.69
C ARG A 206 -6.00 -11.37 -3.87
N GLU A 207 -5.84 -12.65 -3.57
CA GLU A 207 -5.87 -13.70 -4.56
C GLU A 207 -7.32 -14.13 -4.82
N GLU A 208 -7.74 -14.18 -6.07
CA GLU A 208 -9.06 -14.66 -6.45
C GLU A 208 -9.05 -16.17 -6.66
N SER A 209 -8.02 -16.69 -7.28
CA SER A 209 -7.80 -18.10 -7.53
C SER A 209 -6.30 -18.39 -7.75
N ARG A 210 -5.95 -19.66 -7.94
CA ARG A 210 -4.59 -20.02 -8.32
C ARG A 210 -4.10 -19.34 -9.62
N TYR A 211 -5.03 -18.90 -10.48
CA TYR A 211 -4.72 -18.23 -11.75
C TYR A 211 -4.94 -16.73 -11.73
N GLY A 212 -5.75 -16.22 -10.80
CA GLY A 212 -6.18 -14.83 -10.76
C GLY A 212 -5.82 -14.13 -9.47
N GLY A 213 -5.30 -12.90 -9.61
CA GLY A 213 -5.27 -11.88 -8.57
C GLY A 213 -6.43 -10.92 -8.75
N CYS A 214 -6.76 -10.17 -7.71
CA CYS A 214 -7.79 -9.14 -7.78
C CYS A 214 -7.14 -7.79 -8.12
N SER A 215 -7.68 -7.10 -9.13
CA SER A 215 -7.24 -5.77 -9.56
C SER A 215 -8.39 -4.76 -9.60
N ILE A 216 -8.05 -3.49 -9.69
CA ILE A 216 -8.98 -2.40 -9.98
C ILE A 216 -8.51 -1.65 -11.22
N LEU A 217 -9.40 -1.51 -12.21
CA LEU A 217 -9.18 -0.61 -13.34
C LEU A 217 -9.51 0.83 -12.91
N PHE A 218 -8.49 1.68 -12.78
CA PHE A 218 -8.66 3.03 -12.23
C PHE A 218 -9.45 3.99 -13.16
N GLY A 219 -9.57 3.71 -14.44
CA GLY A 219 -10.41 4.51 -15.33
C GLY A 219 -11.89 4.48 -14.93
N ILE A 220 -12.39 3.33 -14.49
CA ILE A 220 -13.82 3.09 -14.26
C ILE A 220 -14.17 2.47 -12.90
N GLY A 221 -13.17 2.13 -12.08
CA GLY A 221 -13.37 1.60 -10.72
C GLY A 221 -13.95 0.20 -10.65
N ILE A 222 -13.75 -0.60 -11.69
CA ILE A 222 -14.18 -2.00 -11.70
C ILE A 222 -13.14 -2.84 -10.97
N ILE A 223 -13.61 -3.58 -9.96
CA ILE A 223 -12.84 -4.64 -9.28
C ILE A 223 -13.09 -5.95 -10.03
N SER A 224 -12.05 -6.61 -10.45
CA SER A 224 -12.16 -7.87 -11.20
C SER A 224 -11.03 -8.85 -10.87
N ALA A 225 -11.27 -10.12 -11.18
CA ALA A 225 -10.21 -11.11 -11.25
C ALA A 225 -9.38 -10.86 -12.52
N TYR A 226 -8.07 -10.81 -12.37
CA TYR A 226 -7.15 -10.61 -13.47
C TYR A 226 -6.06 -11.68 -13.45
N ASN A 227 -5.64 -12.17 -14.61
CA ASN A 227 -4.66 -13.24 -14.66
C ASN A 227 -3.35 -12.79 -13.99
N LYS A 228 -2.80 -13.62 -13.10
CA LYS A 228 -1.54 -13.34 -12.38
C LYS A 228 -0.34 -13.07 -13.27
N GLY A 229 -0.37 -13.60 -14.50
CA GLY A 229 0.64 -13.34 -15.53
C GLY A 229 0.45 -12.03 -16.29
N ASN A 230 -0.58 -11.25 -15.98
CA ASN A 230 -0.71 -9.91 -16.53
C ASN A 230 0.01 -8.89 -15.65
N SER A 231 0.37 -7.76 -16.25
CA SER A 231 1.08 -6.68 -15.56
C SER A 231 0.13 -5.57 -15.13
N CYS A 232 0.12 -5.24 -13.83
CA CYS A 232 -0.62 -4.11 -13.28
C CYS A 232 0.29 -3.21 -12.45
N CYS A 233 -0.14 -1.97 -12.25
CA CYS A 233 0.52 -1.04 -11.34
C CYS A 233 0.36 -1.48 -9.88
N VAL A 234 1.25 -0.99 -9.03
CA VAL A 234 1.22 -1.28 -7.59
C VAL A 234 1.42 -0.01 -6.78
N LEU A 235 0.55 0.19 -5.81
CA LEU A 235 0.67 1.24 -4.80
C LEU A 235 0.80 0.60 -3.42
N GLY A 236 1.60 1.19 -2.56
CA GLY A 236 1.71 0.78 -1.16
C GLY A 236 0.81 1.61 -0.27
N LEU A 237 0.26 1.00 0.76
CA LEU A 237 -0.41 1.69 1.86
C LEU A 237 0.40 1.62 3.14
N LEU A 238 0.34 2.71 3.88
CA LEU A 238 0.84 2.85 5.24
C LEU A 238 -0.35 3.04 6.18
N ALA A 239 -0.42 2.27 7.27
CA ALA A 239 -1.41 2.47 8.32
C ALA A 239 -0.77 3.22 9.49
N LEU A 240 -1.34 4.37 9.84
CA LEU A 240 -0.91 5.18 10.98
C LEU A 240 -1.95 5.15 12.08
N GLU A 241 -1.49 5.01 13.31
CA GLU A 241 -2.32 5.25 14.51
C GLU A 241 -2.55 6.76 14.66
N VAL A 242 -3.82 7.17 14.79
CA VAL A 242 -4.27 8.57 14.83
C VAL A 242 -5.14 8.85 16.05
#